data_f28100dfeadb6a3df2d931554f3a15cc
#
_entry.id   f28100dfeadb6a3df2d931554f3a15cc
#
_cell.length_a   1.000
_cell.length_b   1.000
_cell.length_c   1.000
_cell.angle_alpha   90.00
_cell.angle_beta   90.00
_cell.angle_gamma   90.00
#
_symmetry.space_group_name_H-M   'P 1'
#
loop_
_entity.id
_entity.type
_entity.pdbx_description
1 polymer ?
#
loop_
_entity_poly.entity_id
_entity_poly.type
_entity_poly.pdbx_seq_one_letter_code
_entity_poly.pdbx_strand_id
1 'polypeptide(L)'
;MKKTLLPILALAASLTLFSCCQSCSKKPYNVTDDNGKTEDIDDGKPKAGEYTFTVSPLKGQWEAGDQIYVHGSYGPAAQTITLQASNISADGKTATVKIETGLEYLSAPDYLYAAWPASCVREEDGLMDASTTFVKADGPIAQAYLEGKTFRFEDASALISFSVSGDYDRVAIAGKQRPGLRFTEYTNPHSSAKTSFNKVATDGYPFREAALTGGKADIWFPGGIALDGGFTLYLGKDGAWPKSYTYVEHVNLQAGKSLDLGDISADLRNYKGPAPKMPEMGKRTKYTLKFNELSGVCLSIDSDFLWAVGDGSEIAKIGIDGTLIAHANLKTTTGSTIDSEGISVNYETGDLLIGGEPAVVCRIPYDKIGDIFKSSTFNGVESLFTIEHAKGFGNSGVEGMTYCGSSHCYAGAQTGSYLYLCNLSNGNIITVKSLREKFPVITEIAGLSYDPLTDWLWVVDSESHRFFALTGDGEQLLGYYSCKGIGNPESICVDHEHDCIWIGDDDGSTSYLYRYDFTGLDDFNK
;
A
#
# COMPACT_ATOMS: atom_id res chain seq x y z
N MET A 1 55.89 -27.54 10.34
CA MET A 1 56.65 -26.27 10.28
C MET A 1 55.70 -25.10 10.31
N LYS A 2 55.92 -24.27 11.30
CA LYS A 2 55.37 -22.93 11.59
C LYS A 2 53.89 -22.64 11.28
N LYS A 3 53.11 -22.72 12.36
CA LYS A 3 51.82 -22.04 12.56
C LYS A 3 52.07 -20.53 12.68
N THR A 4 51.23 -19.74 12.03
CA THR A 4 51.12 -18.31 12.31
C THR A 4 49.66 -18.01 12.69
N LEU A 5 49.45 -17.71 13.97
CA LEU A 5 48.21 -17.14 14.51
C LEU A 5 48.14 -15.66 14.20
N LEU A 6 46.97 -15.19 13.73
CA LEU A 6 46.59 -13.78 13.79
C LEU A 6 45.54 -13.58 14.90
N PRO A 7 45.59 -12.49 15.66
CA PRO A 7 44.73 -12.27 16.80
C PRO A 7 43.37 -11.72 16.40
N ILE A 8 42.33 -12.25 17.05
CA ILE A 8 40.96 -11.73 17.00
C ILE A 8 40.91 -10.50 17.90
N LEU A 9 40.60 -9.35 17.30
CA LEU A 9 40.21 -8.14 18.05
C LEU A 9 38.74 -8.24 18.41
N ALA A 10 38.46 -8.45 19.69
CA ALA A 10 37.12 -8.33 20.24
C ALA A 10 36.76 -6.85 20.42
N LEU A 11 35.78 -6.36 19.68
CA LEU A 11 35.17 -5.05 19.91
C LEU A 11 33.96 -5.25 20.83
N ALA A 12 34.14 -4.83 22.08
CA ALA A 12 33.05 -4.77 23.06
C ALA A 12 32.14 -3.58 22.72
N ALA A 13 30.93 -3.88 22.24
CA ALA A 13 29.87 -2.87 22.15
C ALA A 13 29.16 -2.80 23.50
N SER A 14 29.30 -1.66 24.18
CA SER A 14 28.57 -1.34 25.39
C SER A 14 27.08 -1.12 25.06
N LEU A 15 26.22 -2.02 25.54
CA LEU A 15 24.78 -1.78 25.63
C LEU A 15 24.53 -0.71 26.70
N THR A 16 24.13 0.48 26.28
CA THR A 16 23.45 1.42 27.14
C THR A 16 21.94 1.21 27.00
N LEU A 17 21.37 0.55 28.00
CA LEU A 17 19.93 0.51 28.26
C LEU A 17 19.43 1.93 28.50
N PHE A 18 18.66 2.50 27.56
CA PHE A 18 17.83 3.65 27.83
C PHE A 18 16.49 3.18 28.37
N SER A 19 16.33 3.40 29.66
CA SER A 19 15.10 3.28 30.43
C SER A 19 14.03 4.19 29.83
N CYS A 20 12.88 3.61 29.61
CA CYS A 20 11.62 4.27 29.26
C CYS A 20 11.25 5.28 30.38
N CYS A 21 11.33 6.56 30.13
CA CYS A 21 10.76 7.59 31.00
C CYS A 21 9.38 7.94 30.50
N GLN A 22 8.42 7.62 31.36
CA GLN A 22 7.04 8.08 31.35
C GLN A 22 6.95 9.58 31.08
N SER A 23 5.90 9.94 30.35
CA SER A 23 5.42 11.30 30.11
C SER A 23 5.36 12.13 31.39
N CYS A 24 6.29 13.01 31.58
CA CYS A 24 6.12 14.15 32.45
C CYS A 24 5.61 15.32 31.64
N SER A 25 4.33 15.62 31.77
CA SER A 25 3.78 16.91 31.39
C SER A 25 4.44 17.99 32.30
N LYS A 26 5.53 18.54 31.82
CA LYS A 26 6.08 19.74 32.47
C LYS A 26 5.20 20.91 32.10
N LYS A 27 4.51 21.47 33.12
CA LYS A 27 3.95 22.83 33.02
C LYS A 27 5.08 23.79 32.64
N PRO A 28 4.83 24.80 31.79
CA PRO A 28 5.84 25.80 31.46
C PRO A 28 6.25 26.51 32.75
N TYR A 29 7.53 26.45 33.07
CA TYR A 29 8.11 27.26 34.11
C TYR A 29 8.35 28.66 33.53
N ASN A 30 7.59 29.63 33.97
CA ASN A 30 7.97 31.03 33.78
C ASN A 30 9.17 31.30 34.66
N VAL A 31 10.34 31.42 34.09
CA VAL A 31 11.52 31.95 34.81
C VAL A 31 11.45 33.47 34.70
N THR A 32 11.07 34.11 35.76
CA THR A 32 11.25 35.57 35.93
C THR A 32 12.70 35.82 36.39
N ASP A 33 13.44 36.67 35.68
CA ASP A 33 14.73 37.14 36.15
C ASP A 33 14.56 38.03 37.42
N ASP A 34 15.65 38.27 38.13
CA ASP A 34 15.67 39.10 39.35
C ASP A 34 15.19 40.55 39.11
N ASN A 35 14.92 40.96 37.86
CA ASN A 35 14.43 42.26 37.46
C ASN A 35 12.95 42.26 37.01
N GLY A 36 12.25 41.12 37.16
CA GLY A 36 10.81 41.00 36.82
C GLY A 36 10.50 40.95 35.32
N LYS A 37 11.49 40.73 34.46
CA LYS A 37 11.28 40.46 33.05
C LYS A 37 11.02 38.97 32.85
N THR A 38 9.86 38.68 32.34
CA THR A 38 9.54 37.34 31.78
C THR A 38 10.24 37.24 30.42
N GLU A 39 11.30 36.47 30.33
CA GLU A 39 11.81 36.07 29.03
C GLU A 39 10.80 35.08 28.43
N ASP A 40 10.27 35.39 27.24
CA ASP A 40 9.57 34.44 26.41
C ASP A 40 10.57 33.35 26.03
N ILE A 41 10.55 32.26 26.78
CA ILE A 41 11.29 31.05 26.38
C ILE A 41 10.60 30.57 25.10
N ASP A 42 11.33 30.62 24.01
CA ASP A 42 10.87 30.01 22.76
C ASP A 42 10.60 28.53 23.03
N ASP A 43 9.32 28.16 23.11
CA ASP A 43 8.89 26.79 23.35
C ASP A 43 9.09 25.89 22.13
N GLY A 44 9.75 26.42 21.08
CA GLY A 44 10.03 25.73 19.83
C GLY A 44 8.80 25.46 18.98
N LYS A 45 7.62 25.97 19.37
CA LYS A 45 6.40 25.79 18.59
C LYS A 45 6.29 26.81 17.46
N PRO A 46 5.81 26.42 16.28
CA PRO A 46 5.49 27.37 15.24
C PRO A 46 4.45 28.37 15.75
N LYS A 47 4.73 29.66 15.55
CA LYS A 47 3.86 30.76 15.99
C LYS A 47 3.27 31.45 14.77
N ALA A 48 2.07 32.02 14.93
CA ALA A 48 1.53 32.94 13.92
C ALA A 48 2.59 33.95 13.49
N GLY A 49 2.69 34.23 12.21
CA GLY A 49 3.69 35.16 11.69
C GLY A 49 3.97 34.99 10.21
N GLU A 50 5.03 35.63 9.76
CA GLU A 50 5.46 35.54 8.37
C GLU A 50 6.34 34.31 8.16
N TYR A 51 5.99 33.55 7.11
CA TYR A 51 6.72 32.37 6.65
C TYR A 51 7.14 32.56 5.20
N THR A 52 8.33 32.07 4.87
CA THR A 52 8.88 32.13 3.51
C THR A 52 8.83 30.75 2.88
N PHE A 53 8.36 30.70 1.64
CA PHE A 53 8.31 29.51 0.79
C PHE A 53 9.31 29.66 -0.34
N THR A 54 10.33 28.81 -0.42
CA THR A 54 11.25 28.76 -1.57
C THR A 54 10.69 27.84 -2.64
N VAL A 55 10.83 28.18 -3.92
CA VAL A 55 10.33 27.35 -5.00
C VAL A 55 11.23 26.13 -5.25
N SER A 56 10.64 25.02 -5.67
CA SER A 56 11.41 23.83 -6.09
C SER A 56 12.03 24.01 -7.48
N PRO A 57 13.12 23.27 -7.80
CA PRO A 57 13.79 23.37 -9.08
C PRO A 57 12.89 23.13 -10.31
N LEU A 58 12.03 22.10 -10.28
CA LEU A 58 11.13 21.76 -11.40
C LEU A 58 10.05 22.80 -11.61
N LYS A 59 9.50 23.39 -10.53
CA LYS A 59 8.56 24.49 -10.66
C LYS A 59 9.23 25.75 -11.18
N GLY A 60 10.41 26.03 -10.71
CA GLY A 60 11.23 27.16 -11.15
C GLY A 60 10.85 28.52 -10.61
N GLN A 61 9.57 28.93 -10.61
CA GLN A 61 9.09 30.22 -10.09
C GLN A 61 7.69 30.11 -9.48
N TRP A 62 7.43 30.88 -8.41
CA TRP A 62 6.10 31.09 -7.90
C TRP A 62 5.30 32.05 -8.79
N GLU A 63 4.01 31.77 -8.91
CA GLU A 63 3.07 32.60 -9.66
C GLU A 63 1.86 32.98 -8.80
N ALA A 64 1.24 34.12 -9.08
CA ALA A 64 0.01 34.50 -8.41
C ALA A 64 -1.09 33.49 -8.75
N GLY A 65 -1.77 32.99 -7.71
CA GLY A 65 -2.76 31.94 -7.84
C GLY A 65 -2.23 30.54 -7.49
N ASP A 66 -0.92 30.35 -7.35
CA ASP A 66 -0.37 29.10 -6.82
C ASP A 66 -0.96 28.79 -5.44
N GLN A 67 -1.35 27.55 -5.25
CA GLN A 67 -1.92 27.07 -3.99
C GLN A 67 -0.97 26.11 -3.32
N ILE A 68 -0.62 26.44 -2.08
CA ILE A 68 0.25 25.65 -1.22
C ILE A 68 -0.60 25.05 -0.09
N TYR A 69 -0.50 23.75 0.10
CA TYR A 69 -1.09 23.05 1.24
C TYR A 69 -0.08 23.03 2.40
N VAL A 70 -0.49 23.44 3.58
CA VAL A 70 0.34 23.39 4.80
C VAL A 70 -0.38 22.56 5.84
N HIS A 71 0.31 21.62 6.46
CA HIS A 71 -0.26 20.69 7.43
C HIS A 71 0.73 20.40 8.56
N GLY A 72 0.19 20.12 9.76
CA GLY A 72 0.93 19.57 10.90
C GLY A 72 0.60 18.12 11.14
N SER A 73 1.55 17.32 11.61
CA SER A 73 1.37 15.88 11.81
C SER A 73 0.38 15.49 12.92
N TYR A 74 -0.02 16.44 13.77
CA TYR A 74 -0.95 16.18 14.88
C TYR A 74 -1.96 17.32 15.00
N GLY A 75 -3.05 17.30 14.25
CA GLY A 75 -4.14 18.21 14.52
C GLY A 75 -4.89 18.71 13.28
N PRO A 76 -6.03 19.37 13.47
CA PRO A 76 -6.94 19.79 12.40
C PRO A 76 -6.46 20.98 11.57
N ALA A 77 -5.20 21.38 11.67
CA ALA A 77 -4.68 22.63 11.13
C ALA A 77 -4.12 22.50 9.70
N ALA A 78 -4.83 21.80 8.82
CA ALA A 78 -4.53 21.87 7.40
C ALA A 78 -5.04 23.19 6.80
N GLN A 79 -4.20 23.87 6.02
CA GLN A 79 -4.56 25.12 5.36
C GLN A 79 -4.12 25.11 3.91
N THR A 80 -4.97 25.61 3.03
CA THR A 80 -4.57 25.93 1.65
C THR A 80 -4.30 27.42 1.55
N ILE A 81 -3.08 27.78 1.20
CA ILE A 81 -2.62 29.16 1.03
C ILE A 81 -2.57 29.47 -0.46
N THR A 82 -3.30 30.50 -0.90
CA THR A 82 -3.22 30.99 -2.27
C THR A 82 -2.27 32.18 -2.34
N LEU A 83 -1.21 32.07 -3.14
CA LEU A 83 -0.23 33.14 -3.32
C LEU A 83 -0.83 34.31 -4.12
N GLN A 84 -0.62 35.53 -3.59
CA GLN A 84 -0.92 36.77 -4.30
C GLN A 84 0.37 37.33 -4.92
N ALA A 85 0.25 38.13 -5.97
CA ALA A 85 1.42 38.75 -6.60
C ALA A 85 2.29 39.55 -5.58
N SER A 86 1.65 40.18 -4.57
CA SER A 86 2.34 40.90 -3.50
C SER A 86 3.13 40.01 -2.54
N ASN A 87 2.88 38.71 -2.52
CA ASN A 87 3.60 37.76 -1.70
C ASN A 87 4.93 37.31 -2.34
N ILE A 88 5.06 37.44 -3.65
CA ILE A 88 6.09 36.80 -4.46
C ILE A 88 7.23 37.79 -4.69
N SER A 89 8.48 37.33 -4.49
CA SER A 89 9.67 38.11 -4.83
C SER A 89 9.77 38.44 -6.31
N ALA A 90 10.47 39.50 -6.66
CA ALA A 90 10.60 39.95 -8.05
C ALA A 90 11.21 38.89 -9.01
N ASP A 91 12.04 37.99 -8.48
CA ASP A 91 12.62 36.85 -9.23
C ASP A 91 11.73 35.59 -9.21
N GLY A 92 10.61 35.62 -8.51
CA GLY A 92 9.71 34.49 -8.37
C GLY A 92 10.25 33.33 -7.51
N LYS A 93 11.43 33.45 -6.90
CA LYS A 93 12.07 32.32 -6.20
C LYS A 93 11.57 32.12 -4.79
N THR A 94 11.01 33.14 -4.19
CA THR A 94 10.46 33.08 -2.83
C THR A 94 9.06 33.69 -2.79
N ALA A 95 8.25 33.19 -1.86
CA ALA A 95 6.99 33.84 -1.49
C ALA A 95 6.91 33.97 0.02
N THR A 96 6.45 35.12 0.53
CA THR A 96 6.28 35.37 1.96
C THR A 96 4.81 35.56 2.28
N VAL A 97 4.30 34.76 3.20
CA VAL A 97 2.90 34.75 3.58
C VAL A 97 2.76 34.81 5.09
N LYS A 98 1.81 35.60 5.57
CA LYS A 98 1.44 35.63 6.97
C LYS A 98 0.45 34.51 7.27
N ILE A 99 0.82 33.62 8.17
CA ILE A 99 -0.05 32.54 8.68
C ILE A 99 -0.51 32.96 10.07
N GLU A 100 -1.82 33.15 10.24
CA GLU A 100 -2.39 33.77 11.45
C GLU A 100 -2.96 32.76 12.45
N THR A 101 -3.40 31.59 12.01
CA THR A 101 -4.10 30.62 12.87
C THR A 101 -3.69 29.19 12.55
N GLY A 102 -3.95 28.30 13.49
CA GLY A 102 -3.79 26.84 13.31
C GLY A 102 -2.41 26.29 13.63
N LEU A 103 -1.41 27.14 13.84
CA LEU A 103 -0.04 26.69 14.18
C LEU A 103 0.16 26.45 15.68
N GLU A 104 -0.66 27.05 16.52
CA GLU A 104 -0.58 26.96 17.99
C GLU A 104 -0.88 25.57 18.53
N TYR A 105 -1.51 24.71 17.74
CA TYR A 105 -1.81 23.32 18.10
C TYR A 105 -0.69 22.34 17.73
N LEU A 106 0.37 22.80 17.12
CA LEU A 106 1.47 21.95 16.68
C LEU A 106 2.46 21.78 17.82
N SER A 107 2.77 20.53 18.14
CA SER A 107 3.58 20.20 19.30
C SER A 107 5.09 20.41 19.10
N ALA A 108 5.56 20.54 17.85
CA ALA A 108 6.95 20.80 17.51
C ALA A 108 7.09 21.33 16.08
N PRO A 109 8.08 22.19 15.78
CA PRO A 109 8.33 22.72 14.43
C PRO A 109 8.70 21.65 13.43
N ASP A 110 9.26 20.51 13.87
CA ASP A 110 9.69 19.40 13.03
C ASP A 110 8.54 18.66 12.34
N TYR A 111 7.30 18.99 12.67
CA TYR A 111 6.10 18.34 12.14
C TYR A 111 5.27 19.22 11.19
N LEU A 112 5.76 20.41 10.86
CA LEU A 112 5.16 21.24 9.83
C LEU A 112 5.76 20.94 8.48
N TYR A 113 4.88 20.68 7.52
CA TYR A 113 5.24 20.46 6.13
C TYR A 113 4.26 21.15 5.17
N ALA A 114 4.71 21.33 3.95
CA ALA A 114 3.91 21.91 2.89
C ALA A 114 4.04 21.10 1.60
N ALA A 115 3.01 21.14 0.77
CA ALA A 115 3.00 20.56 -0.56
C ALA A 115 2.50 21.56 -1.60
N TRP A 116 3.02 21.43 -2.81
CA TRP A 116 2.57 22.16 -3.98
C TRP A 116 2.45 21.22 -5.19
N PRO A 117 1.41 21.36 -6.02
CA PRO A 117 0.21 22.20 -5.82
C PRO A 117 -0.70 21.61 -4.71
N ALA A 118 -1.48 22.45 -4.04
CA ALA A 118 -2.39 21.97 -2.99
C ALA A 118 -3.37 20.90 -3.48
N SER A 119 -3.75 20.94 -4.76
CA SER A 119 -4.63 19.96 -5.40
C SER A 119 -4.04 18.54 -5.49
N CYS A 120 -2.72 18.39 -5.32
CA CYS A 120 -2.10 17.05 -5.30
C CYS A 120 -2.38 16.29 -4.00
N VAL A 121 -2.78 17.01 -2.95
CA VAL A 121 -3.01 16.44 -1.63
C VAL A 121 -4.47 16.01 -1.50
N ARG A 122 -4.70 14.75 -1.12
CA ARG A 122 -6.02 14.25 -0.74
C ARG A 122 -6.03 13.95 0.75
N GLU A 123 -7.03 14.46 1.43
CA GLU A 123 -7.47 13.90 2.70
C GLU A 123 -8.43 12.76 2.37
N GLU A 124 -8.15 11.56 2.79
CA GLU A 124 -9.13 10.49 2.62
C GLU A 124 -10.25 10.62 3.63
N ASP A 125 -11.48 10.71 3.13
CA ASP A 125 -12.68 10.69 3.93
C ASP A 125 -12.77 9.39 4.75
N GLY A 126 -12.65 9.49 6.05
CA GLY A 126 -12.94 8.42 6.99
C GLY A 126 -11.75 7.79 7.71
N LEU A 127 -10.52 8.15 7.40
CA LEU A 127 -9.40 7.82 8.26
C LEU A 127 -9.32 8.84 9.40
N MET A 128 -9.56 8.38 10.62
CA MET A 128 -9.48 9.20 11.84
C MET A 128 -8.06 9.68 12.14
N ASP A 129 -7.08 9.23 11.39
CA ASP A 129 -5.70 9.65 11.50
C ASP A 129 -5.36 10.64 10.39
N ALA A 130 -5.32 11.92 10.73
CA ALA A 130 -4.85 13.02 9.87
C ALA A 130 -3.41 12.80 9.33
N SER A 131 -2.80 11.67 9.67
CA SER A 131 -1.47 11.27 9.24
C SER A 131 -1.43 10.67 7.83
N THR A 132 -2.55 10.36 7.19
CA THR A 132 -2.60 9.76 5.86
C THR A 132 -3.02 10.75 4.78
N THR A 133 -2.10 11.57 4.39
CA THR A 133 -2.27 12.49 3.27
C THR A 133 -1.72 11.87 2.00
N PHE A 134 -2.55 11.67 0.99
CA PHE A 134 -2.17 11.09 -0.29
C PHE A 134 -1.87 12.18 -1.31
N VAL A 135 -0.88 11.93 -2.15
CA VAL A 135 -0.46 12.86 -3.19
C VAL A 135 -0.78 12.30 -4.57
N LYS A 136 -1.59 13.01 -5.34
CA LYS A 136 -1.89 12.69 -6.74
C LYS A 136 -1.02 13.54 -7.66
N ALA A 137 -0.24 12.92 -8.56
CA ALA A 137 0.60 13.63 -9.51
C ALA A 137 0.02 13.61 -10.91
N ASP A 138 -0.73 14.64 -11.25
CA ASP A 138 -1.08 14.95 -12.65
C ASP A 138 -0.12 16.00 -13.25
N GLY A 139 0.93 16.37 -12.54
CA GLY A 139 1.94 17.36 -12.87
C GLY A 139 3.12 17.32 -11.90
N PRO A 140 4.00 18.33 -11.93
CA PRO A 140 5.09 18.44 -10.98
C PRO A 140 4.52 18.62 -9.56
N ILE A 141 5.14 17.90 -8.62
CA ILE A 141 4.84 18.00 -7.19
C ILE A 141 6.11 18.43 -6.48
N ALA A 142 5.94 19.30 -5.50
CA ALA A 142 7.00 19.68 -4.58
C ALA A 142 6.49 19.59 -3.14
N GLN A 143 7.40 19.28 -2.23
CA GLN A 143 7.12 19.21 -0.80
C GLN A 143 8.21 19.94 -0.02
N ALA A 144 7.84 20.41 1.17
CA ALA A 144 8.75 21.13 2.03
C ALA A 144 8.50 20.85 3.50
N TYR A 145 9.56 20.91 4.28
CA TYR A 145 9.53 20.98 5.74
C TYR A 145 9.90 22.36 6.22
N LEU A 146 9.43 22.70 7.40
CA LEU A 146 9.74 23.98 8.01
C LEU A 146 11.14 23.96 8.63
N GLU A 147 12.00 24.86 8.16
CA GLU A 147 13.30 25.18 8.77
C GLU A 147 13.26 26.61 9.32
N GLY A 148 13.16 26.75 10.63
CA GLY A 148 12.96 28.06 11.26
C GLY A 148 11.63 28.69 10.83
N LYS A 149 11.65 29.64 9.91
CA LYS A 149 10.46 30.25 9.29
C LYS A 149 10.42 30.09 7.76
N THR A 150 11.17 29.12 7.24
CA THR A 150 11.28 28.89 5.80
C THR A 150 10.86 27.47 5.44
N PHE A 151 9.91 27.33 4.52
CA PHE A 151 9.60 26.10 3.82
C PHE A 151 10.46 26.01 2.56
N ARG A 152 11.42 25.10 2.56
CA ARG A 152 12.26 24.82 1.38
C ARG A 152 11.62 23.72 0.56
N PHE A 153 11.08 24.08 -0.59
CA PHE A 153 10.46 23.11 -1.48
C PHE A 153 11.51 22.34 -2.26
N GLU A 154 11.37 21.03 -2.22
CA GLU A 154 12.11 20.07 -3.02
C GLU A 154 11.14 19.33 -3.95
N ASP A 155 11.64 18.92 -5.12
CA ASP A 155 10.82 18.15 -6.06
C ASP A 155 10.47 16.79 -5.48
N ALA A 156 9.18 16.46 -5.52
CA ALA A 156 8.63 15.21 -5.01
C ALA A 156 8.05 14.32 -6.11
N SER A 157 8.34 14.61 -7.38
CA SER A 157 7.93 13.82 -8.54
C SER A 157 9.10 13.55 -9.49
N ALA A 158 9.01 12.45 -10.25
CA ALA A 158 9.88 12.15 -11.38
C ALA A 158 9.12 12.36 -12.69
N LEU A 159 9.84 12.53 -13.79
CA LEU A 159 9.28 12.84 -15.10
C LEU A 159 9.83 11.93 -16.18
N ILE A 160 8.95 11.37 -17.04
CA ILE A 160 9.32 10.86 -18.36
C ILE A 160 8.70 11.77 -19.40
N SER A 161 9.51 12.35 -20.27
CA SER A 161 9.06 13.26 -21.32
C SER A 161 9.49 12.78 -22.70
N PHE A 162 8.71 13.15 -23.72
CA PHE A 162 9.04 12.86 -25.11
C PHE A 162 8.27 13.78 -26.06
N SER A 163 8.70 13.79 -27.33
CA SER A 163 7.95 14.37 -28.43
C SER A 163 7.64 13.33 -29.49
N VAL A 164 6.57 13.52 -30.24
CA VAL A 164 6.14 12.64 -31.32
C VAL A 164 5.37 13.41 -32.39
N SER A 165 5.60 13.07 -33.65
CA SER A 165 4.84 13.56 -34.79
C SER A 165 3.64 12.66 -35.05
N GLY A 166 2.49 13.26 -35.35
CA GLY A 166 1.24 12.53 -35.62
C GLY A 166 0.06 13.13 -34.89
N ASP A 167 -1.14 12.63 -35.18
CA ASP A 167 -2.38 13.07 -34.56
C ASP A 167 -2.75 12.15 -33.38
N TYR A 168 -2.12 12.40 -32.24
CA TYR A 168 -2.36 11.70 -30.98
C TYR A 168 -2.79 12.72 -29.91
N ASP A 169 -3.70 12.32 -29.02
CA ASP A 169 -4.23 13.17 -27.93
C ASP A 169 -3.83 12.69 -26.54
N ARG A 170 -3.34 11.45 -26.42
CA ARG A 170 -2.95 10.85 -25.16
C ARG A 170 -1.87 9.79 -25.32
N VAL A 171 -1.25 9.46 -24.22
CA VAL A 171 -0.30 8.36 -24.07
C VAL A 171 -0.61 7.57 -22.82
N ALA A 172 -0.46 6.24 -22.88
CA ALA A 172 -0.38 5.38 -21.71
C ALA A 172 1.00 4.76 -21.62
N ILE A 173 1.55 4.64 -20.42
CA ILE A 173 2.80 3.96 -20.14
C ILE A 173 2.55 2.66 -19.41
N ALA A 174 3.20 1.60 -19.82
CA ALA A 174 3.18 0.29 -19.15
C ALA A 174 4.59 -0.32 -19.13
N GLY A 175 4.98 -0.92 -18.02
CA GLY A 175 6.24 -1.67 -17.93
C GLY A 175 6.16 -2.99 -18.70
N LYS A 176 7.31 -3.52 -19.08
CA LYS A 176 7.42 -4.77 -19.86
C LYS A 176 7.07 -6.00 -19.05
N GLN A 177 7.38 -5.99 -17.78
CA GLN A 177 7.17 -7.08 -16.84
C GLN A 177 6.75 -6.47 -15.51
N ARG A 178 5.46 -6.11 -15.36
CA ARG A 178 4.92 -5.57 -14.12
C ARG A 178 5.60 -4.27 -13.69
N PRO A 179 5.16 -3.13 -14.21
CA PRO A 179 5.67 -1.85 -13.77
C PRO A 179 5.35 -1.65 -12.29
N GLY A 180 6.37 -1.70 -11.46
CA GLY A 180 6.25 -1.32 -10.08
C GLY A 180 6.43 0.17 -9.92
N LEU A 181 5.46 0.82 -9.34
CA LEU A 181 5.65 2.16 -8.80
C LEU A 181 6.35 2.02 -7.45
N ARG A 182 7.58 2.52 -7.35
CA ARG A 182 8.23 2.63 -6.04
C ARG A 182 7.70 3.85 -5.33
N PHE A 183 7.07 3.62 -4.20
CA PHE A 183 6.83 4.68 -3.24
C PHE A 183 8.15 4.99 -2.55
N THR A 184 8.68 6.18 -2.78
CA THR A 184 9.79 6.66 -1.97
C THR A 184 9.18 7.28 -0.71
N GLU A 185 9.43 6.66 0.45
CA GLU A 185 9.26 7.37 1.70
C GLU A 185 10.23 8.57 1.68
N TYR A 186 9.70 9.74 1.73
CA TYR A 186 10.52 10.92 1.98
C TYR A 186 10.78 10.98 3.49
N THR A 187 12.01 10.77 3.88
CA THR A 187 12.41 10.92 5.27
C THR A 187 12.77 12.40 5.50
N ASN A 188 12.13 13.03 6.48
CA ASN A 188 12.54 14.36 6.89
C ASN A 188 14.02 14.31 7.30
N PRO A 189 14.92 15.04 6.61
CA PRO A 189 16.34 14.99 6.91
C PRO A 189 16.69 15.51 8.31
N HIS A 190 15.75 16.22 8.95
CA HIS A 190 15.94 16.82 10.28
C HIS A 190 15.23 16.08 11.41
N SER A 191 14.51 15.00 11.10
CA SER A 191 13.78 14.21 12.08
C SER A 191 13.87 12.73 11.74
N SER A 192 14.13 11.89 12.75
CA SER A 192 14.00 10.44 12.62
C SER A 192 12.54 9.97 12.59
N ALA A 193 11.59 10.88 12.79
CA ALA A 193 10.17 10.59 12.71
C ALA A 193 9.76 10.46 11.23
N LYS A 194 9.28 9.30 10.85
CA LYS A 194 8.57 9.11 9.60
C LYS A 194 7.25 9.86 9.69
N THR A 195 7.10 10.94 8.93
CA THR A 195 5.82 11.64 8.85
C THR A 195 4.97 11.03 7.76
N SER A 196 3.70 10.99 7.98
CA SER A 196 2.68 10.46 7.07
C SER A 196 2.59 11.18 5.70
N PHE A 197 3.11 12.39 5.62
CA PHE A 197 3.18 13.16 4.38
C PHE A 197 4.11 12.56 3.32
N ASN A 198 4.94 11.63 3.72
CA ASN A 198 5.86 10.89 2.85
C ASN A 198 5.17 9.78 2.06
N LYS A 199 3.86 9.64 2.22
CA LYS A 199 3.07 8.62 1.56
C LYS A 199 2.56 9.15 0.26
N VAL A 200 3.28 8.85 -0.78
CA VAL A 200 2.80 9.09 -2.12
C VAL A 200 1.94 7.90 -2.53
N ALA A 201 0.63 8.06 -2.44
CA ALA A 201 -0.28 7.14 -3.12
C ALA A 201 -0.33 7.57 -4.58
N THR A 202 0.17 6.75 -5.45
CA THR A 202 -0.26 6.80 -6.83
C THR A 202 -1.74 6.44 -6.87
N ASP A 203 -2.44 6.78 -7.94
CA ASP A 203 -3.80 6.27 -8.19
C ASP A 203 -3.80 4.73 -8.38
N GLY A 204 -2.74 4.09 -7.93
CA GLY A 204 -2.61 2.67 -7.75
C GLY A 204 -2.39 1.86 -9.01
N TYR A 205 -2.17 2.48 -10.14
CA TYR A 205 -2.07 1.74 -11.39
C TYR A 205 -0.62 1.60 -11.85
N PRO A 206 -0.21 0.41 -12.28
CA PRO A 206 1.07 0.21 -12.98
C PRO A 206 1.11 0.92 -14.33
N PHE A 207 0.00 1.52 -14.73
CA PHE A 207 -0.17 2.25 -15.97
C PHE A 207 -0.62 3.66 -15.68
N ARG A 208 -0.04 4.61 -16.39
CA ARG A 208 -0.49 6.00 -16.34
C ARG A 208 -0.85 6.47 -17.73
N GLU A 209 -1.92 7.24 -17.77
CA GLU A 209 -2.27 8.01 -18.93
C GLU A 209 -1.87 9.47 -18.72
N ALA A 210 -1.40 10.12 -19.77
CA ALA A 210 -1.15 11.55 -19.81
C ALA A 210 -1.67 12.14 -21.11
N ALA A 211 -2.04 13.41 -21.06
CA ALA A 211 -2.42 14.14 -22.27
C ALA A 211 -1.19 14.38 -23.16
N LEU A 212 -1.40 14.30 -24.46
CA LEU A 212 -0.41 14.65 -25.47
C LEU A 212 -0.84 15.95 -26.13
N THR A 213 -0.08 17.01 -25.91
CA THR A 213 -0.41 18.35 -26.38
C THR A 213 0.66 18.87 -27.32
N GLY A 214 0.27 19.20 -28.56
CA GLY A 214 1.22 19.69 -29.58
C GLY A 214 2.33 18.71 -29.89
N GLY A 215 2.04 17.40 -29.82
CA GLY A 215 3.01 16.33 -30.06
C GLY A 215 3.99 16.13 -28.89
N LYS A 216 3.72 16.63 -27.70
CA LYS A 216 4.56 16.45 -26.50
C LYS A 216 3.76 15.87 -25.37
N ALA A 217 4.40 15.02 -24.58
CA ALA A 217 3.83 14.47 -23.36
C ALA A 217 4.85 14.52 -22.22
N ASP A 218 4.33 14.84 -21.04
CA ASP A 218 5.03 14.79 -19.77
C ASP A 218 4.26 13.82 -18.86
N ILE A 219 4.92 12.69 -18.51
CA ILE A 219 4.34 11.66 -17.63
C ILE A 219 4.99 11.80 -16.26
N TRP A 220 4.22 12.24 -15.29
CA TRP A 220 4.69 12.51 -13.94
C TRP A 220 4.46 11.32 -13.01
N PHE A 221 5.43 11.02 -12.16
CA PHE A 221 5.40 9.94 -11.19
C PHE A 221 5.71 10.49 -9.80
N PRO A 222 4.78 10.42 -8.85
CA PRO A 222 5.04 10.83 -7.49
C PRO A 222 6.16 9.98 -6.89
N GLY A 223 7.08 10.61 -6.13
CA GLY A 223 8.19 9.94 -5.45
C GLY A 223 9.26 9.34 -6.34
N GLY A 224 8.93 8.89 -7.52
CA GLY A 224 9.84 8.22 -8.44
C GLY A 224 9.21 7.00 -9.11
N ILE A 225 9.97 6.33 -9.97
CA ILE A 225 9.53 5.12 -10.66
C ILE A 225 10.69 4.16 -10.88
N ALA A 226 10.42 2.88 -10.73
CA ALA A 226 11.31 1.80 -11.18
C ALA A 226 10.59 0.93 -12.22
N LEU A 227 11.19 0.78 -13.40
CA LEU A 227 10.69 -0.03 -14.49
C LEU A 227 11.80 -0.99 -14.92
N ASP A 228 11.80 -2.17 -14.32
CA ASP A 228 12.77 -3.21 -14.62
C ASP A 228 12.50 -3.76 -16.03
N GLY A 229 13.53 -3.80 -16.87
CA GLY A 229 13.41 -4.21 -18.28
C GLY A 229 12.71 -3.19 -19.20
N GLY A 230 12.54 -1.94 -18.77
CA GLY A 230 11.99 -0.85 -19.56
C GLY A 230 10.47 -0.79 -19.58
N PHE A 231 9.91 -0.09 -20.57
CA PHE A 231 8.48 0.18 -20.67
C PHE A 231 8.01 0.30 -22.11
N THR A 232 6.70 0.28 -22.29
CA THR A 232 6.05 0.58 -23.57
C THR A 232 5.14 1.80 -23.40
N LEU A 233 5.25 2.74 -24.34
CA LEU A 233 4.30 3.83 -24.50
C LEU A 233 3.28 3.43 -25.57
N TYR A 234 2.01 3.62 -25.28
CA TYR A 234 0.90 3.44 -26.21
C TYR A 234 0.36 4.82 -26.55
N LEU A 235 0.32 5.15 -27.83
CA LEU A 235 -0.18 6.44 -28.31
C LEU A 235 -1.63 6.30 -28.73
N GLY A 236 -2.49 7.12 -28.14
CA GLY A 236 -3.94 7.05 -28.28
C GLY A 236 -4.51 8.18 -29.12
N LYS A 237 -5.62 7.88 -29.82
CA LYS A 237 -6.46 8.84 -30.53
C LYS A 237 -7.90 8.30 -30.60
N ASP A 238 -8.88 9.14 -30.26
CA ASP A 238 -10.31 8.85 -30.41
C ASP A 238 -10.73 7.47 -29.83
N GLY A 239 -10.16 7.09 -28.67
CA GLY A 239 -10.45 5.80 -28.01
C GLY A 239 -9.67 4.60 -28.54
N ALA A 240 -8.87 4.75 -29.60
CA ALA A 240 -7.99 3.70 -30.12
C ALA A 240 -6.53 3.94 -29.72
N TRP A 241 -5.72 2.90 -29.78
CA TRP A 241 -4.28 2.93 -29.49
C TRP A 241 -3.50 2.45 -30.73
N PRO A 242 -3.36 3.27 -31.79
CA PRO A 242 -2.85 2.82 -33.07
C PRO A 242 -1.34 2.58 -33.10
N LYS A 243 -0.59 3.11 -32.16
CA LYS A 243 0.86 3.05 -32.13
C LYS A 243 1.41 2.72 -30.76
N SER A 244 2.61 2.13 -30.74
CA SER A 244 3.40 1.93 -29.54
C SER A 244 4.88 2.25 -29.78
N TYR A 245 5.57 2.60 -28.71
CA TYR A 245 7.00 2.77 -28.61
C TYR A 245 7.53 1.94 -27.44
N THR A 246 8.65 1.25 -27.60
CA THR A 246 9.22 0.42 -26.56
C THR A 246 10.61 0.90 -26.18
N TYR A 247 10.78 1.24 -24.90
CA TYR A 247 12.06 1.52 -24.28
C TYR A 247 12.57 0.26 -23.57
N VAL A 248 13.81 -0.15 -23.82
CA VAL A 248 14.30 -1.48 -23.40
C VAL A 248 15.24 -1.45 -22.20
N GLU A 249 15.72 -0.26 -21.81
CA GLU A 249 16.65 -0.13 -20.71
C GLU A 249 15.92 -0.08 -19.35
N HIS A 250 16.63 -0.48 -18.31
CA HIS A 250 16.14 -0.33 -16.95
C HIS A 250 16.00 1.15 -16.58
N VAL A 251 14.86 1.52 -16.01
CA VAL A 251 14.58 2.88 -15.54
C VAL A 251 14.42 2.87 -14.03
N ASN A 252 15.18 3.74 -13.36
CA ASN A 252 15.05 3.99 -11.92
C ASN A 252 15.18 5.50 -11.68
N LEU A 253 14.05 6.21 -11.70
CA LEU A 253 14.01 7.64 -11.46
C LEU A 253 13.59 7.92 -10.04
N GLN A 254 14.44 8.65 -9.31
CA GLN A 254 14.08 9.23 -8.02
C GLN A 254 13.32 10.54 -8.22
N ALA A 255 12.65 11.02 -7.16
CA ALA A 255 12.06 12.36 -7.17
C ALA A 255 13.09 13.43 -7.60
N GLY A 256 12.65 14.40 -8.37
CA GLY A 256 13.51 15.43 -8.94
C GLY A 256 14.33 14.98 -10.17
N LYS A 257 14.15 13.73 -10.64
CA LYS A 257 14.84 13.23 -11.84
C LYS A 257 13.89 13.13 -13.03
N SER A 258 14.47 13.27 -14.22
CA SER A 258 13.74 13.15 -15.49
C SER A 258 14.47 12.25 -16.46
N LEU A 259 13.69 11.57 -17.31
CA LEU A 259 14.14 10.86 -18.51
C LEU A 259 13.48 11.53 -19.71
N ASP A 260 14.27 12.17 -20.57
CA ASP A 260 13.80 12.71 -21.84
C ASP A 260 14.16 11.73 -22.98
N LEU A 261 13.13 11.19 -23.63
CA LEU A 261 13.29 10.26 -24.76
C LEU A 261 13.53 10.96 -26.09
N GLY A 262 13.42 12.30 -26.13
CA GLY A 262 13.49 13.07 -27.38
C GLY A 262 12.31 12.82 -28.32
N ASP A 263 12.56 12.84 -29.62
CA ASP A 263 11.55 12.55 -30.66
C ASP A 263 11.52 11.04 -30.95
N ILE A 264 10.42 10.38 -30.58
CA ILE A 264 10.22 8.93 -30.74
C ILE A 264 9.52 8.54 -32.05
N SER A 265 9.23 9.50 -32.92
CA SER A 265 8.40 9.30 -34.14
C SER A 265 8.91 8.20 -35.07
N ALA A 266 10.25 8.09 -35.22
CA ALA A 266 10.87 7.10 -36.10
C ALA A 266 10.78 5.66 -35.61
N ASP A 267 10.61 5.47 -34.29
CA ASP A 267 10.64 4.16 -33.62
C ASP A 267 9.26 3.61 -33.33
N LEU A 268 8.20 4.32 -33.78
CA LEU A 268 6.82 3.90 -33.58
C LEU A 268 6.48 2.63 -34.35
N ARG A 269 5.81 1.70 -33.67
CA ARG A 269 5.27 0.47 -34.25
C ARG A 269 3.74 0.52 -34.32
N ASN A 270 3.17 -0.20 -35.27
CA ASN A 270 1.72 -0.39 -35.30
C ASN A 270 1.27 -1.22 -34.10
N TYR A 271 0.22 -0.77 -33.45
CA TYR A 271 -0.43 -1.47 -32.36
C TYR A 271 -1.93 -1.57 -32.64
N LYS A 272 -2.57 -2.65 -32.23
CA LYS A 272 -3.99 -2.90 -32.51
C LYS A 272 -4.81 -3.24 -31.26
N GLY A 273 -4.15 -3.38 -30.13
CA GLY A 273 -4.82 -3.68 -28.86
C GLY A 273 -5.13 -2.44 -28.03
N PRO A 274 -5.83 -2.58 -26.91
CA PRO A 274 -5.92 -1.54 -25.89
C PRO A 274 -4.58 -1.38 -25.16
N ALA A 275 -4.31 -0.22 -24.56
CA ALA A 275 -3.23 -0.11 -23.60
C ALA A 275 -3.50 -1.05 -22.42
N PRO A 276 -2.50 -1.79 -21.92
CA PRO A 276 -2.68 -2.59 -20.72
C PRO A 276 -3.08 -1.69 -19.55
N LYS A 277 -3.99 -2.15 -18.72
CA LYS A 277 -4.47 -1.45 -17.53
C LYS A 277 -4.81 -2.43 -16.44
N MET A 278 -4.89 -1.95 -15.20
CA MET A 278 -5.44 -2.73 -14.10
C MET A 278 -6.84 -3.24 -14.45
N PRO A 279 -7.24 -4.41 -13.95
CA PRO A 279 -8.61 -4.89 -14.10
C PRO A 279 -9.61 -3.83 -13.66
N GLU A 280 -10.68 -3.65 -14.41
CA GLU A 280 -11.75 -2.72 -14.03
C GLU A 280 -12.75 -3.43 -13.12
N MET A 281 -12.97 -2.84 -11.94
CA MET A 281 -14.01 -3.30 -11.04
C MET A 281 -15.39 -2.99 -11.63
N GLY A 282 -16.17 -4.03 -11.86
CA GLY A 282 -17.52 -3.96 -12.39
C GLY A 282 -18.58 -4.01 -11.30
N LYS A 283 -19.62 -4.82 -11.54
CA LYS A 283 -20.75 -4.97 -10.61
C LYS A 283 -20.34 -5.69 -9.34
N ARG A 284 -20.81 -5.18 -8.19
CA ARG A 284 -20.78 -5.87 -6.91
C ARG A 284 -22.10 -6.58 -6.63
N THR A 285 -22.05 -7.87 -6.33
CA THR A 285 -23.21 -8.66 -5.90
C THR A 285 -23.01 -9.15 -4.49
N LYS A 286 -24.00 -8.98 -3.62
CA LYS A 286 -23.99 -9.42 -2.22
C LYS A 286 -24.79 -10.71 -2.05
N TYR A 287 -24.21 -11.69 -1.37
CA TYR A 287 -24.87 -12.93 -0.95
C TYR A 287 -24.92 -12.98 0.58
N THR A 288 -26.06 -13.37 1.12
CA THR A 288 -26.21 -13.59 2.56
C THR A 288 -25.95 -15.07 2.86
N LEU A 289 -24.97 -15.35 3.70
CA LEU A 289 -24.61 -16.71 4.06
C LEU A 289 -25.32 -17.12 5.36
N LYS A 290 -25.67 -18.38 5.47
CA LYS A 290 -26.05 -19.03 6.75
C LYS A 290 -24.80 -19.67 7.38
N PHE A 291 -23.77 -18.86 7.50
CA PHE A 291 -22.46 -19.21 8.04
C PHE A 291 -22.00 -17.99 8.84
N ASN A 292 -21.50 -18.19 10.03
CA ASN A 292 -21.15 -17.11 10.93
C ASN A 292 -19.65 -16.80 10.83
N GLU A 293 -19.28 -15.55 11.13
CA GLU A 293 -17.90 -15.12 11.32
C GLU A 293 -16.98 -15.58 10.17
N LEU A 294 -17.30 -15.15 8.94
CA LEU A 294 -16.59 -15.54 7.72
C LEU A 294 -15.23 -14.83 7.64
N SER A 295 -14.15 -15.51 8.04
CA SER A 295 -12.81 -14.95 8.11
C SER A 295 -11.94 -15.31 6.89
N GLY A 296 -12.13 -16.48 6.27
CA GLY A 296 -11.33 -16.90 5.12
C GLY A 296 -12.13 -17.49 3.97
N VAL A 297 -11.77 -17.16 2.71
CA VAL A 297 -12.30 -17.80 1.50
C VAL A 297 -11.19 -18.13 0.50
N CYS A 298 -11.31 -19.27 -0.19
CA CYS A 298 -10.51 -19.59 -1.36
C CYS A 298 -11.30 -20.42 -2.37
N LEU A 299 -10.88 -20.37 -3.65
CA LEU A 299 -11.49 -21.17 -4.71
C LEU A 299 -11.07 -22.64 -4.56
N SER A 300 -11.97 -23.56 -4.86
CA SER A 300 -11.62 -24.98 -4.97
C SER A 300 -10.65 -25.21 -6.13
N ILE A 301 -9.91 -26.31 -6.11
CA ILE A 301 -8.92 -26.63 -7.14
C ILE A 301 -9.54 -26.70 -8.54
N ASP A 302 -10.80 -27.16 -8.63
CA ASP A 302 -11.55 -27.27 -9.89
C ASP A 302 -12.40 -26.02 -10.18
N SER A 303 -12.29 -24.97 -9.38
CA SER A 303 -13.03 -23.71 -9.48
C SER A 303 -14.56 -23.82 -9.43
N ASP A 304 -15.10 -24.95 -8.98
CA ASP A 304 -16.54 -25.22 -8.96
C ASP A 304 -17.26 -24.60 -7.77
N PHE A 305 -16.52 -24.28 -6.70
CA PHE A 305 -17.06 -23.75 -5.45
C PHE A 305 -15.97 -23.05 -4.63
N LEU A 306 -16.39 -22.37 -3.59
CA LEU A 306 -15.50 -21.75 -2.61
C LEU A 306 -15.42 -22.59 -1.33
N TRP A 307 -14.21 -22.75 -0.81
CA TRP A 307 -13.98 -23.09 0.58
C TRP A 307 -14.06 -21.84 1.43
N ALA A 308 -14.62 -21.94 2.61
CA ALA A 308 -14.66 -20.88 3.57
C ALA A 308 -14.34 -21.40 4.98
N VAL A 309 -13.72 -20.58 5.79
CA VAL A 309 -13.52 -20.81 7.23
C VAL A 309 -14.05 -19.64 8.03
N GLY A 310 -14.40 -19.91 9.28
CA GLY A 310 -14.84 -18.89 10.23
C GLY A 310 -14.15 -19.08 11.57
N ASP A 311 -14.10 -17.99 12.33
CA ASP A 311 -13.49 -17.86 13.65
C ASP A 311 -13.94 -18.97 14.65
N GLY A 312 -15.17 -19.42 14.58
CA GLY A 312 -15.67 -20.50 15.42
C GLY A 312 -15.14 -21.92 15.15
N SER A 313 -14.00 -22.09 14.49
CA SER A 313 -13.46 -23.40 14.05
C SER A 313 -14.36 -24.08 13.02
N GLU A 314 -14.94 -23.36 12.11
CA GLU A 314 -15.86 -23.87 11.10
C GLU A 314 -15.24 -23.88 9.71
N ILE A 315 -15.66 -24.86 8.89
CA ILE A 315 -15.37 -24.89 7.45
C ILE A 315 -16.67 -25.06 6.67
N ALA A 316 -16.78 -24.36 5.57
CA ALA A 316 -17.92 -24.43 4.69
C ALA A 316 -17.52 -24.66 3.22
N LYS A 317 -18.47 -25.23 2.47
CA LYS A 317 -18.49 -25.30 1.03
C LYS A 317 -19.58 -24.38 0.52
N ILE A 318 -19.23 -23.39 -0.29
CA ILE A 318 -20.13 -22.36 -0.81
C ILE A 318 -20.11 -22.43 -2.34
N GLY A 319 -21.28 -22.50 -2.97
CA GLY A 319 -21.40 -22.44 -4.41
C GLY A 319 -20.98 -21.08 -4.98
N ILE A 320 -20.55 -21.03 -6.21
CA ILE A 320 -20.23 -19.77 -6.92
C ILE A 320 -21.45 -18.86 -7.12
N ASP A 321 -22.64 -19.34 -6.79
CA ASP A 321 -23.88 -18.60 -6.73
C ASP A 321 -24.18 -18.06 -5.30
N GLY A 322 -23.24 -18.21 -4.36
CA GLY A 322 -23.37 -17.80 -2.97
C GLY A 322 -24.18 -18.77 -2.10
N THR A 323 -24.57 -19.95 -2.60
CA THR A 323 -25.34 -20.93 -1.84
C THR A 323 -24.44 -21.69 -0.87
N LEU A 324 -24.77 -21.72 0.43
CA LEU A 324 -24.12 -22.62 1.40
C LEU A 324 -24.51 -24.07 1.08
N ILE A 325 -23.53 -24.88 0.65
CA ILE A 325 -23.76 -26.28 0.26
C ILE A 325 -23.60 -27.21 1.46
N ALA A 326 -22.54 -27.03 2.26
CA ALA A 326 -22.24 -27.83 3.42
C ALA A 326 -21.38 -27.04 4.41
N HIS A 327 -21.44 -27.40 5.72
CA HIS A 327 -20.52 -26.90 6.73
C HIS A 327 -20.23 -27.98 7.78
N ALA A 328 -19.10 -27.86 8.47
CA ALA A 328 -18.69 -28.72 9.56
C ALA A 328 -17.76 -27.96 10.53
N ASN A 329 -17.72 -28.42 11.79
CA ASN A 329 -16.69 -27.93 12.72
C ASN A 329 -15.34 -28.60 12.44
N LEU A 330 -14.26 -27.86 12.63
CA LEU A 330 -12.88 -28.33 12.50
C LEU A 330 -12.28 -28.66 13.87
N LYS A 331 -11.53 -29.75 13.91
CA LYS A 331 -10.63 -30.06 15.02
C LYS A 331 -9.33 -30.64 14.50
N THR A 332 -8.27 -30.38 15.23
CA THR A 332 -6.99 -31.02 14.99
C THR A 332 -7.08 -32.53 15.23
N THR A 333 -6.11 -33.28 14.71
CA THR A 333 -5.96 -34.70 14.98
C THR A 333 -5.79 -35.03 16.49
N THR A 334 -5.46 -34.01 17.29
CA THR A 334 -5.36 -34.12 18.76
C THR A 334 -6.66 -33.72 19.47
N GLY A 335 -7.69 -33.26 18.71
CA GLY A 335 -9.00 -32.89 19.24
C GLY A 335 -9.13 -31.42 19.67
N SER A 336 -8.12 -30.57 19.46
CA SER A 336 -8.18 -29.14 19.75
C SER A 336 -8.97 -28.38 18.68
N THR A 337 -9.65 -27.32 19.07
CA THR A 337 -10.24 -26.33 18.16
C THR A 337 -9.16 -25.48 17.50
N ILE A 338 -9.48 -24.88 16.38
CA ILE A 338 -8.61 -23.95 15.63
C ILE A 338 -9.43 -22.70 15.42
N ASP A 339 -8.94 -21.60 15.90
CA ASP A 339 -9.46 -20.28 15.58
C ASP A 339 -9.03 -19.95 14.16
N SER A 340 -9.89 -20.22 13.18
CA SER A 340 -9.51 -20.29 11.77
C SER A 340 -9.85 -19.01 11.05
N GLU A 341 -8.80 -18.31 10.57
CA GLU A 341 -8.88 -16.99 9.97
C GLU A 341 -8.62 -16.98 8.45
N GLY A 342 -7.70 -17.79 7.98
CA GLY A 342 -7.34 -17.86 6.58
C GLY A 342 -7.42 -19.27 6.00
N ILE A 343 -7.78 -19.38 4.72
CA ILE A 343 -7.79 -20.65 3.99
C ILE A 343 -7.22 -20.49 2.59
N SER A 344 -6.50 -21.52 2.14
CA SER A 344 -5.98 -21.58 0.78
C SER A 344 -5.88 -23.03 0.30
N VAL A 345 -5.97 -23.21 -1.02
CA VAL A 345 -5.67 -24.51 -1.65
C VAL A 345 -4.19 -24.53 -2.04
N ASN A 346 -3.48 -25.57 -1.67
CA ASN A 346 -2.21 -25.90 -2.29
C ASN A 346 -2.50 -26.57 -3.65
N TYR A 347 -2.39 -25.80 -4.71
CA TYR A 347 -2.75 -26.25 -6.06
C TYR A 347 -1.77 -27.30 -6.65
N GLU A 348 -0.63 -27.57 -6.00
CA GLU A 348 0.30 -28.65 -6.39
C GLU A 348 -0.09 -30.00 -5.78
N THR A 349 -0.65 -30.02 -4.56
CA THR A 349 -1.00 -31.25 -3.84
C THR A 349 -2.50 -31.44 -3.67
N GLY A 350 -3.29 -30.38 -3.78
CA GLY A 350 -4.71 -30.35 -3.46
C GLY A 350 -5.04 -30.21 -1.99
N ASP A 351 -4.04 -30.13 -1.11
CA ASP A 351 -4.25 -29.94 0.34
C ASP A 351 -4.93 -28.59 0.62
N LEU A 352 -5.76 -28.53 1.67
CA LEU A 352 -6.24 -27.26 2.20
C LEU A 352 -5.28 -26.78 3.29
N LEU A 353 -4.84 -25.55 3.19
CA LEU A 353 -4.06 -24.86 4.20
C LEU A 353 -4.97 -23.94 5.00
N ILE A 354 -4.80 -23.92 6.32
CA ILE A 354 -5.59 -23.09 7.23
C ILE A 354 -4.63 -22.31 8.12
N GLY A 355 -4.79 -20.99 8.13
CA GLY A 355 -4.20 -20.09 9.10
C GLY A 355 -5.14 -19.90 10.25
N GLY A 356 -4.63 -19.87 11.47
CA GLY A 356 -5.46 -19.64 12.64
C GLY A 356 -4.71 -18.91 13.73
N GLU A 357 -5.50 -18.23 14.54
CA GLU A 357 -5.02 -17.51 15.70
C GLU A 357 -4.48 -18.44 16.82
N PRO A 358 -3.52 -17.93 17.61
CA PRO A 358 -2.82 -16.65 17.38
C PRO A 358 -1.82 -16.71 16.22
N ALA A 359 -1.39 -17.87 15.74
CA ALA A 359 -0.36 -17.92 14.68
C ALA A 359 -0.07 -19.35 14.18
N VAL A 360 -1.06 -20.20 14.15
CA VAL A 360 -0.88 -21.59 13.72
C VAL A 360 -1.10 -21.74 12.22
N VAL A 361 -0.25 -22.53 11.57
CA VAL A 361 -0.45 -22.99 10.20
C VAL A 361 -0.81 -24.47 10.24
N CYS A 362 -1.95 -24.80 9.67
CA CYS A 362 -2.52 -26.13 9.64
C CYS A 362 -2.76 -26.61 8.21
N ARG A 363 -3.03 -27.92 8.06
CA ARG A 363 -3.31 -28.56 6.79
C ARG A 363 -4.45 -29.59 6.94
N ILE A 364 -5.29 -29.69 5.91
CA ILE A 364 -6.13 -30.87 5.67
C ILE A 364 -5.56 -31.56 4.43
N PRO A 365 -5.03 -32.79 4.56
CA PRO A 365 -4.52 -33.53 3.41
C PRO A 365 -5.60 -33.79 2.36
N TYR A 366 -5.22 -33.79 1.09
CA TYR A 366 -6.14 -33.97 -0.04
C TYR A 366 -6.99 -35.23 0.07
N ASP A 367 -6.39 -36.35 0.51
CA ASP A 367 -7.09 -37.63 0.68
C ASP A 367 -8.14 -37.62 1.80
N LYS A 368 -8.17 -36.59 2.64
CA LYS A 368 -9.13 -36.36 3.72
C LYS A 368 -10.23 -35.35 3.39
N ILE A 369 -10.07 -34.56 2.35
CA ILE A 369 -11.04 -33.51 1.98
C ILE A 369 -12.45 -34.08 1.77
N GLY A 370 -12.54 -35.27 1.15
CA GLY A 370 -13.82 -35.95 0.94
C GLY A 370 -14.53 -36.42 2.23
N ASP A 371 -13.85 -36.35 3.38
CA ASP A 371 -14.39 -36.76 4.68
C ASP A 371 -14.92 -35.57 5.51
N ILE A 372 -14.61 -34.33 5.12
CA ILE A 372 -14.91 -33.11 5.91
C ILE A 372 -16.39 -33.05 6.32
N PHE A 373 -17.30 -33.28 5.39
CA PHE A 373 -18.74 -33.13 5.62
C PHE A 373 -19.48 -34.47 5.88
N LYS A 374 -18.72 -35.56 6.18
CA LYS A 374 -19.36 -36.84 6.55
C LYS A 374 -19.97 -36.83 7.95
N SER A 375 -19.56 -35.87 8.78
CA SER A 375 -20.12 -35.63 10.11
C SER A 375 -20.15 -34.13 10.40
N SER A 376 -20.82 -33.72 11.49
CA SER A 376 -20.86 -32.33 11.93
C SER A 376 -19.50 -31.80 12.46
N THR A 377 -18.55 -32.70 12.69
CA THR A 377 -17.19 -32.36 13.17
C THR A 377 -16.15 -33.21 12.45
N PHE A 378 -15.21 -32.55 11.83
CA PHE A 378 -14.05 -33.18 11.19
C PHE A 378 -12.82 -33.09 12.10
N ASN A 379 -12.21 -34.23 12.42
CA ASN A 379 -11.05 -34.34 13.34
C ASN A 379 -9.74 -34.66 12.61
N GLY A 380 -9.58 -34.16 11.39
CA GLY A 380 -8.45 -34.51 10.52
C GLY A 380 -7.50 -33.37 10.21
N VAL A 381 -7.56 -32.25 10.94
CA VAL A 381 -6.68 -31.11 10.71
C VAL A 381 -5.31 -31.37 11.34
N GLU A 382 -4.25 -31.28 10.55
CA GLU A 382 -2.87 -31.44 11.00
C GLU A 382 -2.25 -30.06 11.27
N SER A 383 -1.73 -29.85 12.48
CA SER A 383 -0.92 -28.65 12.77
C SER A 383 0.47 -28.84 12.18
N LEU A 384 0.91 -27.90 11.35
CA LEU A 384 2.23 -27.95 10.71
C LEU A 384 3.28 -27.22 11.55
N PHE A 385 3.05 -25.95 11.84
CA PHE A 385 3.97 -25.11 12.63
C PHE A 385 3.27 -23.88 13.19
N THR A 386 3.98 -23.15 14.04
CA THR A 386 3.55 -21.87 14.62
C THR A 386 4.52 -20.76 14.20
N ILE A 387 3.99 -19.60 13.84
CA ILE A 387 4.78 -18.40 13.54
C ILE A 387 5.01 -17.65 14.86
N GLU A 388 6.13 -17.96 15.54
CA GLU A 388 6.39 -17.46 16.90
C GLU A 388 6.37 -15.93 17.03
N HIS A 389 6.73 -15.20 15.97
CA HIS A 389 6.64 -13.74 15.98
C HIS A 389 5.17 -13.26 15.98
N ALA A 390 4.31 -13.84 15.16
CA ALA A 390 2.90 -13.48 15.10
C ALA A 390 2.12 -13.92 16.36
N LYS A 391 2.52 -15.03 16.98
CA LYS A 391 1.93 -15.53 18.24
C LYS A 391 1.93 -14.47 19.36
N GLY A 392 2.91 -13.58 19.35
CA GLY A 392 3.01 -12.48 20.32
C GLY A 392 1.88 -11.43 20.19
N PHE A 393 1.12 -11.45 19.09
CA PHE A 393 0.06 -10.49 18.84
C PHE A 393 -1.32 -10.93 19.37
N GLY A 394 -1.43 -12.19 19.85
CA GLY A 394 -2.70 -12.73 20.35
C GLY A 394 -3.74 -12.82 19.23
N ASN A 395 -4.94 -12.31 19.48
CA ASN A 395 -6.06 -12.30 18.53
C ASN A 395 -5.93 -11.24 17.41
N SER A 396 -4.75 -10.81 17.09
CA SER A 396 -4.43 -10.00 15.90
C SER A 396 -3.18 -10.62 15.24
N GLY A 397 -3.09 -11.93 15.33
CA GLY A 397 -2.02 -12.75 14.80
C GLY A 397 -2.18 -13.04 13.32
N VAL A 398 -2.29 -14.32 12.96
CA VAL A 398 -2.48 -14.72 11.55
C VAL A 398 -3.94 -14.67 11.17
N GLU A 399 -4.29 -13.70 10.31
CA GLU A 399 -5.63 -13.47 9.77
C GLU A 399 -5.77 -13.97 8.33
N GLY A 400 -4.74 -13.79 7.52
CA GLY A 400 -4.75 -14.18 6.12
C GLY A 400 -3.76 -15.29 5.80
N MET A 401 -4.12 -16.21 4.91
CA MET A 401 -3.23 -17.24 4.39
C MET A 401 -3.43 -17.48 2.91
N THR A 402 -2.34 -17.69 2.17
CA THR A 402 -2.42 -18.10 0.77
C THR A 402 -1.19 -18.93 0.34
N TYR A 403 -1.43 -19.98 -0.43
CA TYR A 403 -0.36 -20.75 -1.06
C TYR A 403 0.25 -19.96 -2.23
N CYS A 404 1.58 -19.94 -2.35
CA CYS A 404 2.28 -19.19 -3.39
C CYS A 404 3.24 -20.01 -4.25
N GLY A 405 3.11 -21.35 -4.22
CA GLY A 405 3.91 -22.25 -5.05
C GLY A 405 5.18 -22.77 -4.37
N SER A 406 5.76 -23.83 -4.95
CA SER A 406 7.04 -24.41 -4.52
C SER A 406 7.12 -24.76 -3.03
N SER A 407 6.04 -25.30 -2.47
CA SER A 407 5.90 -25.60 -1.04
C SER A 407 6.03 -24.37 -0.12
N HIS A 408 5.62 -23.20 -0.59
CA HIS A 408 5.59 -21.98 0.21
C HIS A 408 4.17 -21.42 0.37
N CYS A 409 3.95 -20.72 1.46
CA CYS A 409 2.75 -19.93 1.68
C CYS A 409 3.08 -18.55 2.24
N TYR A 410 2.20 -17.58 1.97
CA TYR A 410 2.15 -16.35 2.73
C TYR A 410 1.16 -16.49 3.88
N ALA A 411 1.56 -15.99 5.05
CA ALA A 411 0.69 -15.75 6.18
C ALA A 411 0.73 -14.26 6.49
N GLY A 412 -0.41 -13.66 6.78
CA GLY A 412 -0.55 -12.24 7.10
C GLY A 412 -0.98 -12.06 8.55
N ALA A 413 -0.34 -11.15 9.28
CA ALA A 413 -0.80 -10.75 10.60
C ALA A 413 -1.42 -9.37 10.55
N GLN A 414 -2.54 -9.20 11.27
CA GLN A 414 -3.24 -7.93 11.41
C GLN A 414 -2.34 -6.90 12.08
N THR A 415 -1.83 -7.21 13.29
CA THR A 415 -0.91 -6.31 14.00
C THR A 415 0.35 -6.06 13.20
N GLY A 416 0.58 -4.78 12.87
CA GLY A 416 1.76 -4.31 12.13
C GLY A 416 1.78 -4.69 10.67
N SER A 417 0.69 -5.29 10.16
CA SER A 417 0.53 -5.74 8.76
C SER A 417 1.73 -6.57 8.29
N TYR A 418 2.16 -7.53 9.12
CA TYR A 418 3.30 -8.36 8.80
C TYR A 418 2.93 -9.46 7.80
N LEU A 419 3.67 -9.53 6.72
CA LEU A 419 3.62 -10.60 5.72
C LEU A 419 4.79 -11.56 5.94
N TYR A 420 4.49 -12.83 6.17
CA TYR A 420 5.45 -13.91 6.38
C TYR A 420 5.48 -14.82 5.16
N LEU A 421 6.64 -15.02 4.55
CA LEU A 421 6.84 -16.10 3.58
C LEU A 421 7.36 -17.33 4.35
N CYS A 422 6.59 -18.40 4.35
CA CYS A 422 6.87 -19.61 5.12
C CYS A 422 7.10 -20.81 4.19
N ASN A 423 8.04 -21.67 4.57
CA ASN A 423 8.23 -22.97 3.93
C ASN A 423 7.35 -24.01 4.62
N LEU A 424 6.40 -24.59 3.90
CA LEU A 424 5.44 -25.56 4.42
C LEU A 424 6.08 -26.88 4.86
N SER A 425 7.22 -27.26 4.28
CA SER A 425 7.86 -28.55 4.56
C SER A 425 8.58 -28.59 5.92
N ASN A 426 9.03 -27.44 6.42
CA ASN A 426 9.84 -27.36 7.63
C ASN A 426 9.46 -26.23 8.60
N GLY A 427 8.46 -25.40 8.25
CA GLY A 427 8.00 -24.28 9.06
C GLY A 427 8.94 -23.07 9.13
N ASN A 428 10.02 -23.07 8.34
CA ASN A 428 10.95 -21.96 8.35
C ASN A 428 10.33 -20.70 7.75
N ILE A 429 10.46 -19.59 8.46
CA ILE A 429 10.12 -18.27 7.93
C ILE A 429 11.29 -17.78 7.09
N ILE A 430 11.04 -17.57 5.80
CA ILE A 430 12.05 -17.14 4.81
C ILE A 430 12.19 -15.62 4.84
N THR A 431 11.06 -14.91 4.85
CA THR A 431 11.04 -13.45 4.94
C THR A 431 9.92 -12.98 5.86
N VAL A 432 10.15 -11.83 6.49
CA VAL A 432 9.16 -11.08 7.25
C VAL A 432 9.17 -9.64 6.74
N LYS A 433 8.01 -9.10 6.38
CA LYS A 433 7.86 -7.73 5.86
C LYS A 433 6.69 -7.07 6.54
N SER A 434 6.84 -5.83 6.99
CA SER A 434 5.69 -5.00 7.36
C SER A 434 5.18 -4.30 6.11
N LEU A 435 4.00 -4.67 5.62
CA LEU A 435 3.37 -3.98 4.49
C LEU A 435 3.00 -2.56 4.89
N ARG A 436 2.58 -2.33 6.13
CA ARG A 436 2.26 -1.00 6.66
C ARG A 436 3.47 -0.06 6.66
N GLU A 437 4.66 -0.55 7.02
CA GLU A 437 5.87 0.26 6.95
C GLU A 437 6.26 0.59 5.52
N LYS A 438 6.03 -0.35 4.61
CA LYS A 438 6.40 -0.21 3.21
C LYS A 438 5.37 0.57 2.40
N PHE A 439 4.09 0.28 2.61
CA PHE A 439 2.94 0.88 1.94
C PHE A 439 1.95 1.37 2.99
N PRO A 440 2.17 2.55 3.52
CA PRO A 440 1.37 3.04 4.63
C PRO A 440 -0.13 3.23 4.36
N VAL A 441 -0.57 3.07 3.13
CA VAL A 441 -1.98 2.97 2.75
C VAL A 441 -2.60 1.64 3.17
N ILE A 442 -1.77 0.62 3.45
CA ILE A 442 -2.19 -0.66 4.01
C ILE A 442 -2.08 -0.54 5.52
N THR A 443 -3.21 -0.58 6.22
CA THR A 443 -3.28 -0.40 7.66
C THR A 443 -3.22 -1.72 8.41
N GLU A 444 -3.78 -2.79 7.79
CA GLU A 444 -3.72 -4.16 8.31
C GLU A 444 -3.76 -5.19 7.18
N ILE A 445 -3.54 -6.44 7.53
CA ILE A 445 -3.80 -7.60 6.67
C ILE A 445 -4.93 -8.39 7.32
N ALA A 446 -6.13 -8.32 6.75
CA ALA A 446 -7.26 -9.11 7.17
C ALA A 446 -7.39 -10.40 6.33
N GLY A 447 -7.00 -10.38 5.07
CA GLY A 447 -7.00 -11.58 4.23
C GLY A 447 -6.02 -11.50 3.07
N LEU A 448 -5.64 -12.66 2.54
CA LEU A 448 -4.66 -12.80 1.45
C LEU A 448 -5.15 -13.74 0.35
N SER A 449 -4.81 -13.42 -0.90
CA SER A 449 -4.95 -14.33 -2.05
C SER A 449 -3.79 -14.15 -3.00
N TYR A 450 -2.97 -15.18 -3.18
CA TYR A 450 -1.95 -15.19 -4.22
C TYR A 450 -2.56 -15.71 -5.52
N ASP A 451 -2.36 -14.96 -6.58
CA ASP A 451 -2.80 -15.29 -7.92
C ASP A 451 -1.62 -15.80 -8.75
N PRO A 452 -1.54 -17.12 -9.02
CA PRO A 452 -0.44 -17.70 -9.75
C PRO A 452 -0.41 -17.31 -11.24
N LEU A 453 -1.53 -16.88 -11.81
CA LEU A 453 -1.60 -16.50 -13.23
C LEU A 453 -0.97 -15.13 -13.48
N THR A 454 -1.22 -14.19 -12.59
CA THR A 454 -0.62 -12.83 -12.68
C THR A 454 0.65 -12.70 -11.84
N ASP A 455 0.94 -13.64 -10.93
CA ASP A 455 1.93 -13.56 -9.84
C ASP A 455 1.73 -12.29 -9.01
N TRP A 456 0.48 -12.06 -8.65
CA TRP A 456 0.09 -10.97 -7.78
C TRP A 456 -0.34 -11.50 -6.42
N LEU A 457 -0.05 -10.70 -5.40
CA LEU A 457 -0.55 -10.90 -4.06
C LEU A 457 -1.65 -9.88 -3.80
N TRP A 458 -2.86 -10.38 -3.56
CA TRP A 458 -4.00 -9.58 -3.16
C TRP A 458 -4.13 -9.56 -1.65
N VAL A 459 -4.40 -8.38 -1.10
CA VAL A 459 -4.53 -8.14 0.34
C VAL A 459 -5.83 -7.40 0.58
N VAL A 460 -6.68 -7.89 1.46
CA VAL A 460 -7.81 -7.13 1.97
C VAL A 460 -7.47 -6.52 3.32
N ASP A 461 -7.94 -5.31 3.54
CA ASP A 461 -7.69 -4.47 4.71
C ASP A 461 -9.05 -3.97 5.20
N SER A 462 -9.48 -4.48 6.35
CA SER A 462 -10.81 -4.20 6.90
C SER A 462 -10.86 -2.78 7.48
N GLU A 463 -9.78 -2.29 8.08
CA GLU A 463 -9.72 -0.95 8.67
C GLU A 463 -9.85 0.15 7.61
N SER A 464 -9.16 -0.01 6.48
CA SER A 464 -9.22 0.97 5.38
C SER A 464 -10.37 0.74 4.40
N HIS A 465 -11.12 -0.36 4.53
CA HIS A 465 -12.14 -0.81 3.57
C HIS A 465 -11.66 -0.83 2.13
N ARG A 466 -10.49 -1.47 1.92
CA ARG A 466 -9.85 -1.60 0.62
C ARG A 466 -9.30 -3.02 0.40
N PHE A 467 -9.09 -3.34 -0.85
CA PHE A 467 -8.23 -4.45 -1.21
C PHE A 467 -7.19 -4.00 -2.22
N PHE A 468 -6.00 -4.54 -2.07
CA PHE A 468 -4.78 -4.12 -2.74
C PHE A 468 -4.24 -5.23 -3.61
N ALA A 469 -3.71 -4.88 -4.78
CA ALA A 469 -2.90 -5.76 -5.60
C ALA A 469 -1.42 -5.37 -5.44
N LEU A 470 -0.59 -6.35 -5.08
CA LEU A 470 0.86 -6.21 -4.99
C LEU A 470 1.54 -7.16 -5.98
N THR A 471 2.82 -6.95 -6.26
CA THR A 471 3.65 -8.00 -6.88
C THR A 471 3.68 -9.24 -5.99
N GLY A 472 3.85 -10.41 -6.60
CA GLY A 472 3.78 -11.68 -5.88
C GLY A 472 4.76 -11.81 -4.71
N ASP A 473 5.86 -11.08 -4.74
CA ASP A 473 6.82 -11.00 -3.64
C ASP A 473 6.47 -9.93 -2.58
N GLY A 474 5.37 -9.17 -2.75
CA GLY A 474 4.96 -8.09 -1.85
C GLY A 474 5.89 -6.86 -1.89
N GLU A 475 6.72 -6.73 -2.93
CA GLU A 475 7.70 -5.64 -3.00
C GLU A 475 7.12 -4.34 -3.59
N GLN A 476 6.03 -4.42 -4.35
CA GLN A 476 5.45 -3.25 -5.02
C GLN A 476 3.93 -3.27 -4.91
N LEU A 477 3.36 -2.10 -4.65
CA LEU A 477 1.91 -1.89 -4.71
C LEU A 477 1.54 -1.57 -6.17
N LEU A 478 0.70 -2.40 -6.76
CA LEU A 478 0.23 -2.26 -8.14
C LEU A 478 -1.03 -1.43 -8.24
N GLY A 479 -1.93 -1.57 -7.25
CA GLY A 479 -3.17 -0.84 -7.22
C GLY A 479 -4.04 -1.20 -6.04
N TYR A 480 -5.18 -0.51 -5.91
CA TYR A 480 -6.18 -0.84 -4.90
C TYR A 480 -7.59 -0.46 -5.35
N TYR A 481 -8.56 -1.08 -4.71
CA TYR A 481 -9.97 -0.86 -4.94
C TYR A 481 -10.69 -0.64 -3.62
N SER A 482 -11.77 0.14 -3.66
CA SER A 482 -12.60 0.37 -2.48
C SER A 482 -13.59 -0.77 -2.28
N CYS A 483 -13.68 -1.29 -1.07
CA CYS A 483 -14.77 -2.15 -0.62
C CYS A 483 -15.71 -1.44 0.36
N LYS A 484 -15.81 -0.12 0.27
CA LYS A 484 -16.71 0.70 1.09
C LYS A 484 -18.15 0.15 1.07
N GLY A 485 -18.75 0.03 2.24
CA GLY A 485 -20.10 -0.53 2.42
C GLY A 485 -20.11 -2.05 2.57
N ILE A 486 -18.97 -2.69 2.75
CA ILE A 486 -18.77 -3.97 3.40
C ILE A 486 -18.46 -3.65 4.86
N GLY A 487 -19.07 -4.38 5.81
CA GLY A 487 -18.96 -4.06 7.24
C GLY A 487 -17.57 -4.32 7.78
N ASN A 488 -17.10 -5.55 7.61
CA ASN A 488 -15.81 -6.03 8.06
C ASN A 488 -15.22 -6.99 6.99
N PRO A 489 -14.55 -6.47 5.95
CA PRO A 489 -14.01 -7.30 4.87
C PRO A 489 -12.76 -8.05 5.36
N GLU A 490 -12.85 -9.36 5.56
CA GLU A 490 -11.77 -10.16 6.14
C GLU A 490 -11.12 -11.15 5.19
N SER A 491 -11.76 -11.51 4.10
CA SER A 491 -11.19 -12.45 3.16
C SER A 491 -11.26 -11.99 1.72
N ILE A 492 -10.32 -12.48 0.91
CA ILE A 492 -10.23 -12.20 -0.53
C ILE A 492 -9.84 -13.45 -1.30
N CYS A 493 -10.48 -13.67 -2.45
CA CYS A 493 -10.14 -14.75 -3.37
C CYS A 493 -10.30 -14.29 -4.82
N VAL A 494 -9.27 -14.50 -5.63
CA VAL A 494 -9.29 -14.22 -7.07
C VAL A 494 -9.82 -15.44 -7.81
N ASP A 495 -10.73 -15.22 -8.75
CA ASP A 495 -11.43 -16.24 -9.52
C ASP A 495 -11.39 -15.88 -11.01
N HIS A 496 -10.40 -16.40 -11.72
CA HIS A 496 -10.21 -16.15 -13.15
C HIS A 496 -11.24 -16.89 -14.01
N GLU A 497 -11.73 -18.05 -13.56
CA GLU A 497 -12.71 -18.83 -14.31
C GLU A 497 -14.04 -18.07 -14.44
N HIS A 498 -14.35 -17.24 -13.45
CA HIS A 498 -15.60 -16.48 -13.40
C HIS A 498 -15.40 -14.96 -13.53
N ASP A 499 -14.20 -14.50 -13.90
CA ASP A 499 -13.85 -13.07 -14.03
C ASP A 499 -14.29 -12.25 -12.82
N CYS A 500 -13.93 -12.67 -11.61
CA CYS A 500 -14.35 -11.97 -10.40
C CYS A 500 -13.35 -12.09 -9.25
N ILE A 501 -13.56 -11.23 -8.26
CA ILE A 501 -12.92 -11.30 -6.94
C ILE A 501 -14.01 -11.46 -5.90
N TRP A 502 -13.81 -12.40 -4.99
CA TRP A 502 -14.67 -12.65 -3.86
C TRP A 502 -14.10 -11.97 -2.62
N ILE A 503 -14.97 -11.28 -1.86
CA ILE A 503 -14.64 -10.67 -0.56
C ILE A 503 -15.62 -11.23 0.46
N GLY A 504 -15.11 -11.82 1.53
CA GLY A 504 -15.90 -12.21 2.69
C GLY A 504 -16.03 -11.07 3.67
N ASP A 505 -17.18 -11.00 4.33
CA ASP A 505 -17.57 -9.97 5.30
C ASP A 505 -18.01 -10.66 6.59
N ASP A 506 -17.24 -10.47 7.64
CA ASP A 506 -17.67 -10.84 8.99
C ASP A 506 -18.49 -9.72 9.61
N ASP A 507 -19.82 -9.85 9.59
CA ASP A 507 -20.75 -8.96 10.30
C ASP A 507 -21.32 -9.68 11.56
N GLY A 508 -20.46 -10.42 12.25
CA GLY A 508 -20.78 -11.17 13.47
C GLY A 508 -21.75 -12.32 13.19
N SER A 509 -23.02 -12.18 13.61
CA SER A 509 -24.02 -13.27 13.51
C SER A 509 -24.52 -13.56 12.07
N THR A 510 -24.14 -12.75 11.10
CA THR A 510 -24.58 -12.92 9.70
C THR A 510 -23.43 -12.54 8.78
N SER A 511 -22.81 -13.52 8.20
CA SER A 511 -21.74 -13.28 7.22
C SER A 511 -22.30 -13.04 5.83
N TYR A 512 -21.54 -12.27 5.07
CA TYR A 512 -21.87 -12.00 3.68
C TYR A 512 -20.67 -12.33 2.80
N LEU A 513 -20.97 -12.74 1.57
CA LEU A 513 -20.00 -12.91 0.52
C LEU A 513 -20.29 -11.90 -0.59
N TYR A 514 -19.31 -11.15 -1.00
CA TYR A 514 -19.42 -10.21 -2.10
C TYR A 514 -18.63 -10.70 -3.30
N ARG A 515 -19.28 -10.71 -4.44
CA ARG A 515 -18.65 -10.94 -5.73
C ARG A 515 -18.46 -9.59 -6.42
N TYR A 516 -17.24 -9.28 -6.78
CA TYR A 516 -16.90 -8.17 -7.65
C TYR A 516 -16.61 -8.74 -9.04
N ASP A 517 -17.43 -8.44 -10.04
CA ASP A 517 -17.11 -8.76 -11.41
C ASP A 517 -15.95 -7.86 -11.86
N PHE A 518 -14.92 -8.44 -12.45
CA PHE A 518 -13.78 -7.73 -12.99
C PHE A 518 -13.70 -7.92 -14.49
N THR A 519 -13.20 -6.91 -15.19
CA THR A 519 -12.87 -7.04 -16.61
C THR A 519 -11.35 -6.91 -16.75
N GLY A 520 -10.76 -7.78 -17.57
CA GLY A 520 -9.35 -7.74 -17.88
C GLY A 520 -8.44 -8.43 -16.87
N LEU A 521 -8.95 -9.32 -15.99
CA LEU A 521 -8.10 -10.16 -15.14
C LEU A 521 -7.14 -11.02 -15.96
N ASP A 522 -7.61 -11.57 -17.08
CA ASP A 522 -6.81 -12.44 -17.97
C ASP A 522 -5.93 -11.70 -18.97
N ASP A 523 -6.13 -10.40 -19.14
CA ASP A 523 -5.41 -9.62 -20.17
C ASP A 523 -3.95 -9.30 -19.79
N PHE A 524 -3.58 -9.51 -18.53
CA PHE A 524 -2.23 -9.24 -18.03
C PHE A 524 -1.18 -10.24 -18.47
N ASN A 525 -1.56 -11.42 -18.90
CA ASN A 525 -0.66 -12.50 -19.32
C ASN A 525 -0.51 -12.64 -20.84
N LYS A 526 -1.21 -11.81 -21.63
CA LYS A 526 -1.13 -11.77 -23.09
C LYS A 526 -0.27 -10.62 -23.58
#